data_742c8fcdddbbf2e2fc8770f2948978f3
#
_entry.id   742c8fcdddbbf2e2fc8770f2948978f3
#
_cell.length_a   1.000
_cell.length_b   1.000
_cell.length_c   1.000
_cell.angle_alpha   90.00
_cell.angle_beta   90.00
_cell.angle_gamma   90.00
#
_symmetry.space_group_name_H-M   'P 1'
#
loop_
_entity.id
_entity.type
_entity.pdbx_description
1 polymer ?
#
loop_
_entity_poly.entity_id
_entity_poly.type
_entity_poly.pdbx_seq_one_letter_code
_entity_poly.pdbx_strand_id
1 'polypeptide(L)'
;GPLDVTAMAQACKNSGGKVIVQVEKIVQGGSLDPKLVAIPGIYVDSVVVGTEEENMQCLGMPYDGALTGEFRIPVDAIPPIPMDAKKIIARRAAMELPKDAIVNLGTGAPEKIANVAAEEGISDNMTLTVEAGSIAGVPYGGTQFGAAANAMCIIPHNVQFDFYQGGGLDVAFLGLAETAPNGDLNVSKFGTRLAGAGGFIDITQNAKKVVYCGTFTAKGLKTECKDGKLVITQEGAKKKFVNQVEQITFSGDYANEVHQPVLYITERCVFELRPEGITLIEIAPGIDLQTQILDQMEF
;
A
#
# COMPACT_ATOMS: atom_id res chain seq x y z
N GLY A 1 10.10 -10.75 6.67
CA GLY A 1 10.60 -11.70 7.63
C GLY A 1 9.48 -12.53 8.22
N PRO A 2 9.82 -13.72 8.68
CA PRO A 2 8.86 -14.76 9.01
C PRO A 2 8.32 -14.69 10.45
N LEU A 3 8.22 -13.54 11.09
CA LEU A 3 7.76 -13.46 12.48
C LEU A 3 6.31 -13.88 12.64
N ASP A 4 5.45 -13.53 11.70
CA ASP A 4 4.07 -14.02 11.69
C ASP A 4 4.04 -15.54 11.55
N VAL A 5 4.89 -16.08 10.66
CA VAL A 5 5.03 -17.52 10.44
C VAL A 5 5.57 -18.20 11.69
N THR A 6 6.50 -17.58 12.40
CA THR A 6 7.05 -18.12 13.66
C THR A 6 5.95 -18.15 14.73
N ALA A 7 5.17 -17.08 14.90
CA ALA A 7 4.08 -17.02 15.84
C ALA A 7 2.99 -18.06 15.52
N MET A 8 2.62 -18.21 14.23
CA MET A 8 1.66 -19.22 13.78
C MET A 8 2.15 -20.65 14.02
N ALA A 9 3.43 -20.93 13.71
CA ALA A 9 4.02 -22.25 13.95
C ALA A 9 4.02 -22.60 15.45
N GLN A 10 4.39 -21.64 16.30
CA GLN A 10 4.37 -21.79 17.75
C GLN A 10 2.96 -22.04 18.30
N ALA A 11 2.00 -21.23 17.88
CA ALA A 11 0.60 -21.38 18.29
C ALA A 11 0.01 -22.72 17.83
N CYS A 12 0.27 -23.11 16.59
CA CYS A 12 -0.14 -24.40 16.04
C CYS A 12 0.43 -25.57 16.87
N LYS A 13 1.73 -25.54 17.12
CA LYS A 13 2.40 -26.60 17.91
C LYS A 13 1.84 -26.68 19.32
N ASN A 14 1.71 -25.56 20.01
CA ASN A 14 1.20 -25.50 21.38
C ASN A 14 -0.27 -25.95 21.50
N SER A 15 -1.04 -25.81 20.40
CA SER A 15 -2.44 -26.28 20.33
C SER A 15 -2.59 -27.73 19.90
N GLY A 16 -1.51 -28.48 19.77
CA GLY A 16 -1.52 -29.90 19.35
C GLY A 16 -1.67 -30.09 17.83
N GLY A 17 -1.53 -29.04 17.04
CA GLY A 17 -1.55 -29.07 15.58
C GLY A 17 -0.24 -29.61 14.99
N LYS A 18 -0.17 -29.62 13.65
CA LYS A 18 0.99 -30.05 12.87
C LYS A 18 1.58 -28.89 12.10
N VAL A 19 2.90 -28.74 12.21
CA VAL A 19 3.68 -27.73 11.51
C VAL A 19 4.48 -28.41 10.41
N ILE A 20 4.19 -28.07 9.16
CA ILE A 20 4.84 -28.57 7.96
C ILE A 20 5.57 -27.38 7.32
N VAL A 21 6.85 -27.51 7.02
CA VAL A 21 7.62 -26.49 6.35
C VAL A 21 8.09 -26.97 4.99
N GLN A 22 8.00 -26.12 3.98
CA GLN A 22 8.57 -26.34 2.67
C GLN A 22 9.93 -25.60 2.60
N VAL A 23 10.94 -26.27 2.07
CA VAL A 23 12.31 -25.76 1.98
C VAL A 23 12.92 -26.07 0.61
N GLU A 24 13.92 -25.33 0.21
CA GLU A 24 14.66 -25.59 -1.03
C GLU A 24 15.58 -26.80 -0.88
N LYS A 25 16.20 -26.98 0.29
CA LYS A 25 17.15 -28.07 0.54
C LYS A 25 17.26 -28.41 2.03
N ILE A 26 17.67 -29.63 2.29
CA ILE A 26 18.06 -30.08 3.61
C ILE A 26 19.60 -30.00 3.70
N VAL A 27 20.09 -29.46 4.80
CA VAL A 27 21.51 -29.33 5.08
C VAL A 27 21.90 -30.12 6.35
N GLN A 28 23.19 -30.32 6.58
CA GLN A 28 23.64 -30.99 7.79
C GLN A 28 23.21 -30.22 9.05
N GLY A 29 22.75 -30.94 10.06
CA GLY A 29 22.37 -30.33 11.34
C GLY A 29 23.53 -29.54 11.95
N GLY A 30 23.24 -28.34 12.45
CA GLY A 30 24.23 -27.42 13.03
C GLY A 30 25.04 -26.59 12.03
N SER A 31 24.76 -26.68 10.72
CA SER A 31 25.48 -25.90 9.70
C SER A 31 24.87 -24.51 9.46
N LEU A 32 23.67 -24.23 9.97
CA LEU A 32 23.04 -22.92 9.86
C LEU A 32 23.50 -21.96 10.95
N ASP A 33 23.64 -20.68 10.62
CA ASP A 33 23.87 -19.66 11.64
C ASP A 33 22.64 -19.62 12.58
N PRO A 34 22.83 -19.88 13.89
CA PRO A 34 21.72 -19.94 14.84
C PRO A 34 20.94 -18.61 14.96
N LYS A 35 21.56 -17.47 14.61
CA LYS A 35 20.88 -16.16 14.59
C LYS A 35 19.96 -15.97 13.39
N LEU A 36 20.14 -16.76 12.33
CA LEU A 36 19.32 -16.70 11.11
C LEU A 36 18.18 -17.75 11.10
N VAL A 37 18.15 -18.65 12.09
CA VAL A 37 17.06 -19.63 12.22
C VAL A 37 15.80 -18.92 12.71
N ALA A 38 14.83 -18.74 11.79
CA ALA A 38 13.58 -18.06 12.10
C ALA A 38 12.52 -19.00 12.72
N ILE A 39 12.48 -20.26 12.30
CA ILE A 39 11.56 -21.28 12.83
C ILE A 39 12.40 -22.38 13.48
N PRO A 40 12.43 -22.48 14.83
CA PRO A 40 13.17 -23.52 15.50
C PRO A 40 12.62 -24.91 15.17
N GLY A 41 13.51 -25.89 14.99
CA GLY A 41 13.12 -27.27 14.66
C GLY A 41 12.19 -27.92 15.66
N ILE A 42 12.17 -27.47 16.93
CA ILE A 42 11.23 -27.95 17.96
C ILE A 42 9.74 -27.66 17.62
N TYR A 43 9.48 -26.70 16.73
CA TYR A 43 8.11 -26.40 16.28
C TYR A 43 7.70 -27.24 15.07
N VAL A 44 8.66 -27.80 14.32
CA VAL A 44 8.43 -28.44 13.03
C VAL A 44 8.17 -29.95 13.20
N ASP A 45 7.09 -30.44 12.61
CA ASP A 45 6.75 -31.86 12.56
C ASP A 45 7.23 -32.54 11.27
N SER A 46 7.20 -31.83 10.14
CA SER A 46 7.57 -32.37 8.83
C SER A 46 8.23 -31.31 7.95
N VAL A 47 9.18 -31.78 7.13
CA VAL A 47 9.88 -30.95 6.14
C VAL A 47 9.61 -31.51 4.75
N VAL A 48 9.22 -30.65 3.81
CA VAL A 48 9.04 -30.97 2.38
C VAL A 48 10.10 -30.20 1.60
N VAL A 49 10.82 -30.89 0.73
CA VAL A 49 11.75 -30.24 -0.20
C VAL A 49 11.00 -29.93 -1.48
N GLY A 50 10.85 -28.66 -1.80
CA GLY A 50 10.23 -28.18 -3.04
C GLY A 50 11.25 -27.93 -4.13
N THR A 51 10.79 -27.87 -5.37
CA THR A 51 11.58 -27.43 -6.52
C THR A 51 11.78 -25.91 -6.48
N GLU A 52 12.65 -25.38 -7.35
CA GLU A 52 12.85 -23.94 -7.49
C GLU A 52 11.53 -23.22 -7.85
N GLU A 53 10.72 -23.81 -8.75
CA GLU A 53 9.43 -23.27 -9.17
C GLU A 53 8.40 -23.25 -8.04
N GLU A 54 8.49 -24.19 -7.10
CA GLU A 54 7.62 -24.27 -5.93
C GLU A 54 8.06 -23.35 -4.78
N ASN A 55 9.30 -22.90 -4.79
CA ASN A 55 9.90 -22.04 -3.76
C ASN A 55 10.18 -20.61 -4.26
N MET A 56 9.33 -20.07 -5.14
CA MET A 56 9.49 -18.70 -5.63
C MET A 56 9.45 -17.68 -4.49
N GLN A 57 10.39 -16.74 -4.51
CA GLN A 57 10.52 -15.67 -3.52
C GLN A 57 9.33 -14.71 -3.53
N CYS A 58 8.86 -14.36 -4.72
CA CYS A 58 7.66 -13.55 -4.94
C CYS A 58 6.76 -14.25 -5.97
N LEU A 59 5.49 -13.89 -6.03
CA LEU A 59 4.57 -14.45 -7.03
C LEU A 59 5.09 -14.20 -8.45
N GLY A 60 5.51 -15.27 -9.13
CA GLY A 60 6.01 -15.21 -10.50
C GLY A 60 7.48 -14.79 -10.66
N MET A 61 8.26 -14.73 -9.59
CA MET A 61 9.68 -14.40 -9.62
C MET A 61 10.49 -15.40 -8.77
N PRO A 62 11.57 -15.98 -9.34
CA PRO A 62 12.53 -16.76 -8.56
C PRO A 62 13.30 -15.83 -7.61
N TYR A 63 14.31 -16.38 -6.93
CA TYR A 63 15.16 -15.64 -6.02
C TYR A 63 15.83 -14.42 -6.69
N ASP A 64 15.79 -13.25 -6.00
CA ASP A 64 16.50 -12.03 -6.39
C ASP A 64 17.26 -11.45 -5.18
N GLY A 65 18.58 -11.54 -5.22
CA GLY A 65 19.47 -11.06 -4.16
C GLY A 65 19.47 -9.54 -3.96
N ALA A 66 18.98 -8.77 -4.93
CA ALA A 66 18.77 -7.33 -4.75
C ALA A 66 17.69 -7.03 -3.72
N LEU A 67 16.69 -7.91 -3.58
CA LEU A 67 15.57 -7.76 -2.63
C LEU A 67 15.94 -8.22 -1.21
N THR A 68 16.98 -9.03 -1.07
CA THR A 68 17.48 -9.51 0.22
C THR A 68 18.67 -8.71 0.74
N GLY A 69 19.18 -7.77 -0.07
CA GLY A 69 20.31 -6.92 0.28
C GLY A 69 21.69 -7.58 0.05
N GLU A 70 21.76 -8.73 -0.63
CA GLU A 70 23.01 -9.41 -0.96
C GLU A 70 23.87 -8.61 -1.93
N PHE A 71 23.25 -7.92 -2.85
CA PHE A 71 23.91 -6.98 -3.77
C PHE A 71 23.02 -5.79 -4.11
N ARG A 72 23.63 -4.74 -4.63
CA ARG A 72 22.91 -3.55 -5.11
C ARG A 72 22.86 -3.57 -6.63
N ILE A 73 21.75 -3.09 -7.18
CA ILE A 73 21.56 -2.89 -8.62
C ILE A 73 21.68 -1.39 -8.98
N PRO A 74 22.20 -1.05 -10.16
CA PRO A 74 22.09 0.31 -10.67
C PRO A 74 20.63 0.74 -10.75
N VAL A 75 20.31 1.91 -10.21
CA VAL A 75 18.94 2.47 -10.27
C VAL A 75 18.92 3.51 -11.39
N ASP A 76 19.30 3.11 -12.59
CA ASP A 76 19.26 3.98 -13.76
C ASP A 76 17.82 4.10 -14.24
N ALA A 77 17.22 5.19 -13.82
CA ALA A 77 15.95 5.70 -14.30
C ALA A 77 14.74 4.75 -14.13
N ILE A 78 14.00 4.95 -13.06
CA ILE A 78 12.59 4.56 -13.05
C ILE A 78 11.95 5.19 -14.30
N PRO A 79 11.47 4.40 -15.27
CA PRO A 79 10.97 4.95 -16.52
C PRO A 79 9.74 5.84 -16.26
N PRO A 80 9.59 6.94 -17.02
CA PRO A 80 8.38 7.75 -16.94
C PRO A 80 7.13 6.91 -17.18
N ILE A 81 6.11 7.09 -16.35
CA ILE A 81 4.84 6.40 -16.52
C ILE A 81 3.92 7.19 -17.49
N PRO A 82 3.05 6.50 -18.26
CA PRO A 82 2.13 7.16 -19.19
C PRO A 82 1.16 8.10 -18.44
N MET A 83 0.72 9.17 -19.10
CA MET A 83 -0.27 10.10 -18.56
C MET A 83 -1.65 9.47 -18.61
N ASP A 84 -2.05 8.87 -17.50
CA ASP A 84 -3.36 8.28 -17.27
C ASP A 84 -3.97 8.79 -15.95
N ALA A 85 -5.16 8.32 -15.60
CA ALA A 85 -5.81 8.70 -14.34
C ALA A 85 -4.93 8.46 -13.11
N LYS A 86 -4.16 7.37 -13.09
CA LYS A 86 -3.27 7.05 -11.94
C LYS A 86 -2.11 8.04 -11.84
N LYS A 87 -1.53 8.45 -12.97
CA LYS A 87 -0.46 9.47 -12.97
C LYS A 87 -0.99 10.84 -12.52
N ILE A 88 -2.21 11.22 -12.92
CA ILE A 88 -2.84 12.47 -12.45
C ILE A 88 -2.98 12.43 -10.93
N ILE A 89 -3.55 11.35 -10.40
CA ILE A 89 -3.70 11.14 -8.95
C ILE A 89 -2.33 11.20 -8.25
N ALA A 90 -1.35 10.47 -8.77
CA ALA A 90 -0.01 10.40 -8.18
C ALA A 90 0.70 11.77 -8.19
N ARG A 91 0.56 12.56 -9.27
CA ARG A 91 1.12 13.92 -9.35
C ARG A 91 0.48 14.84 -8.32
N ARG A 92 -0.85 14.81 -8.20
CA ARG A 92 -1.54 15.61 -7.19
C ARG A 92 -1.15 15.15 -5.77
N ALA A 93 -1.06 13.84 -5.54
CA ALA A 93 -0.66 13.28 -4.25
C ALA A 93 0.80 13.61 -3.89
N ALA A 94 1.72 13.61 -4.86
CA ALA A 94 3.13 13.98 -4.64
C ALA A 94 3.30 15.41 -4.10
N MET A 95 2.35 16.32 -4.35
CA MET A 95 2.36 17.67 -3.77
C MET A 95 2.17 17.68 -2.25
N GLU A 96 1.70 16.55 -1.68
CA GLU A 96 1.50 16.38 -0.24
C GLU A 96 2.74 15.81 0.48
N LEU A 97 3.84 15.53 -0.25
CA LEU A 97 5.10 15.03 0.31
C LEU A 97 5.84 16.16 1.03
N PRO A 98 5.99 16.10 2.36
CA PRO A 98 6.90 17.00 3.06
C PRO A 98 8.36 16.67 2.71
N LYS A 99 9.23 17.63 2.92
CA LYS A 99 10.68 17.38 2.79
C LYS A 99 11.13 16.41 3.89
N ASP A 100 12.00 15.47 3.51
CA ASP A 100 12.59 14.45 4.40
C ASP A 100 11.54 13.55 5.09
N ALA A 101 10.36 13.37 4.47
CA ALA A 101 9.25 12.61 5.03
C ALA A 101 9.51 11.11 5.10
N ILE A 102 9.05 10.46 6.16
CA ILE A 102 8.96 8.99 6.26
C ILE A 102 7.57 8.57 5.75
N VAL A 103 7.55 7.74 4.72
CA VAL A 103 6.36 7.50 3.89
C VAL A 103 6.08 6.01 3.72
N ASN A 104 4.80 5.65 3.73
CA ASN A 104 4.32 4.38 3.20
C ASN A 104 3.47 4.62 1.95
N LEU A 105 3.71 3.84 0.90
CA LEU A 105 2.94 3.85 -0.36
C LEU A 105 2.19 2.52 -0.51
N GLY A 106 0.87 2.58 -0.51
CA GLY A 106 0.01 1.44 -0.80
C GLY A 106 0.00 1.07 -2.29
N THR A 107 -0.66 -0.03 -2.61
CA THR A 107 -0.78 -0.55 -3.98
C THR A 107 -1.65 0.32 -4.89
N GLY A 108 -1.44 0.21 -6.19
CA GLY A 108 -2.29 0.83 -7.21
C GLY A 108 -1.89 2.26 -7.59
N ALA A 109 -2.73 3.25 -7.32
CA ALA A 109 -2.40 4.65 -7.60
C ALA A 109 -1.29 5.19 -6.67
N PRO A 110 -1.27 4.89 -5.37
CA PRO A 110 -0.21 5.35 -4.47
C PRO A 110 1.20 4.92 -4.89
N GLU A 111 1.39 3.69 -5.37
CA GLU A 111 2.72 3.21 -5.81
C GLU A 111 3.33 4.08 -6.91
N LYS A 112 2.50 4.79 -7.70
CA LYS A 112 2.96 5.66 -8.78
C LYS A 112 3.55 6.99 -8.28
N ILE A 113 3.40 7.32 -7.01
CA ILE A 113 4.01 8.51 -6.40
C ILE A 113 5.53 8.42 -6.46
N ALA A 114 6.12 7.24 -6.26
CA ALA A 114 7.56 7.04 -6.39
C ALA A 114 8.07 7.31 -7.82
N ASN A 115 7.29 6.89 -8.84
CA ASN A 115 7.62 7.18 -10.24
C ASN A 115 7.57 8.69 -10.51
N VAL A 116 6.52 9.36 -10.06
CA VAL A 116 6.36 10.82 -10.21
C VAL A 116 7.47 11.57 -9.48
N ALA A 117 7.80 11.17 -8.26
CA ALA A 117 8.88 11.77 -7.50
C ALA A 117 10.24 11.67 -8.22
N ALA A 118 10.50 10.52 -8.87
CA ALA A 118 11.68 10.34 -9.69
C ALA A 118 11.67 11.24 -10.96
N GLU A 119 10.53 11.31 -11.67
CA GLU A 119 10.36 12.16 -12.84
C GLU A 119 10.55 13.66 -12.53
N GLU A 120 10.13 14.10 -11.36
CA GLU A 120 10.17 15.50 -10.92
C GLU A 120 11.41 15.84 -10.09
N GLY A 121 12.31 14.87 -9.87
CA GLY A 121 13.56 15.08 -9.13
C GLY A 121 13.37 15.35 -7.64
N ILE A 122 12.28 14.86 -7.03
CA ILE A 122 11.95 15.04 -5.61
C ILE A 122 12.00 13.73 -4.81
N SER A 123 12.61 12.67 -5.35
CA SER A 123 12.75 11.39 -4.66
C SER A 123 13.44 11.52 -3.30
N ASP A 124 14.39 12.44 -3.18
CA ASP A 124 15.13 12.69 -1.94
C ASP A 124 14.27 13.33 -0.84
N ASN A 125 13.06 13.81 -1.17
CA ASN A 125 12.13 14.34 -0.17
C ASN A 125 11.48 13.24 0.67
N MET A 126 11.66 11.95 0.31
CA MET A 126 10.99 10.87 1.05
C MET A 126 11.92 9.70 1.34
N THR A 127 11.77 9.13 2.52
CA THR A 127 12.26 7.81 2.88
C THR A 127 11.09 6.83 2.82
N LEU A 128 11.09 5.96 1.81
CA LEU A 128 10.05 4.95 1.67
C LEU A 128 10.23 3.85 2.71
N THR A 129 9.14 3.38 3.26
CA THR A 129 9.09 2.20 4.12
C THR A 129 8.16 1.17 3.50
N VAL A 130 8.55 -0.08 3.56
CA VAL A 130 7.74 -1.20 3.06
C VAL A 130 7.36 -2.07 4.25
N GLU A 131 6.13 -2.51 4.30
CA GLU A 131 5.54 -3.27 5.41
C GLU A 131 6.36 -4.49 5.83
N ALA A 132 6.96 -5.20 4.86
CA ALA A 132 7.82 -6.35 5.12
C ALA A 132 9.15 -6.03 5.84
N GLY A 133 9.44 -4.73 6.05
CA GLY A 133 10.57 -4.27 6.85
C GLY A 133 11.67 -3.54 6.07
N SER A 134 11.57 -3.40 4.76
CA SER A 134 12.53 -2.63 3.97
C SER A 134 12.38 -1.14 4.24
N ILE A 135 13.49 -0.46 4.49
CA ILE A 135 13.56 0.99 4.65
C ILE A 135 14.43 1.56 3.54
N ALA A 136 13.95 2.60 2.89
CA ALA A 136 14.50 3.18 1.65
C ALA A 136 14.54 2.16 0.50
N GLY A 137 15.31 2.47 -0.56
CA GLY A 137 15.41 1.64 -1.76
C GLY A 137 14.28 1.89 -2.75
N VAL A 138 14.21 1.06 -3.77
CA VAL A 138 13.23 1.12 -4.85
C VAL A 138 12.18 0.02 -4.64
N PRO A 139 10.94 0.38 -4.30
CA PRO A 139 9.90 -0.62 -4.06
C PRO A 139 9.48 -1.29 -5.36
N TYR A 140 9.25 -2.59 -5.30
CA TYR A 140 8.64 -3.34 -6.40
C TYR A 140 7.12 -3.27 -6.31
N GLY A 141 6.48 -3.22 -7.47
CA GLY A 141 5.01 -3.13 -7.58
C GLY A 141 4.36 -4.39 -8.14
N GLY A 142 3.03 -4.35 -8.26
CA GLY A 142 2.25 -5.46 -8.80
C GLY A 142 2.32 -6.71 -7.93
N THR A 143 2.62 -7.88 -8.53
CA THR A 143 2.75 -9.16 -7.83
C THR A 143 3.98 -9.26 -6.92
N GLN A 144 4.91 -8.33 -7.05
CA GLN A 144 6.16 -8.26 -6.28
C GLN A 144 6.09 -7.20 -5.17
N PHE A 145 4.92 -6.60 -4.96
CA PHE A 145 4.70 -5.63 -3.89
C PHE A 145 5.09 -6.21 -2.53
N GLY A 146 5.74 -5.40 -1.71
CA GLY A 146 6.22 -5.81 -0.39
C GLY A 146 7.74 -6.00 -0.29
N ALA A 147 8.46 -5.84 -1.41
CA ALA A 147 9.92 -5.90 -1.45
C ALA A 147 10.50 -4.60 -2.04
N ALA A 148 11.76 -4.30 -1.72
CA ALA A 148 12.49 -3.17 -2.27
C ALA A 148 13.94 -3.56 -2.58
N ALA A 149 14.41 -3.19 -3.79
CA ALA A 149 15.82 -3.30 -4.13
C ALA A 149 16.61 -2.15 -3.50
N ASN A 150 17.88 -2.37 -3.21
CA ASN A 150 18.77 -1.37 -2.62
C ASN A 150 18.29 -0.79 -1.27
N ALA A 151 17.52 -1.53 -0.50
CA ALA A 151 17.10 -1.09 0.83
C ALA A 151 18.32 -0.65 1.66
N MET A 152 18.15 0.40 2.47
CA MET A 152 19.17 0.85 3.42
C MET A 152 19.32 -0.14 4.57
N CYS A 153 18.20 -0.67 5.03
CA CYS A 153 18.16 -1.78 5.98
C CYS A 153 16.85 -2.57 5.80
N ILE A 154 16.82 -3.78 6.34
CA ILE A 154 15.64 -4.65 6.39
C ILE A 154 15.47 -5.07 7.84
N ILE A 155 14.41 -4.56 8.46
CA ILE A 155 14.07 -4.89 9.86
C ILE A 155 12.97 -5.95 9.90
N PRO A 156 12.78 -6.64 11.04
CA PRO A 156 11.66 -7.57 11.19
C PRO A 156 10.31 -6.89 10.97
N HIS A 157 9.39 -7.63 10.34
CA HIS A 157 8.04 -7.16 9.98
C HIS A 157 7.26 -6.57 11.17
N ASN A 158 7.27 -7.23 12.33
CA ASN A 158 6.59 -6.71 13.54
C ASN A 158 7.20 -5.38 14.03
N VAL A 159 8.53 -5.22 13.94
CA VAL A 159 9.21 -3.98 14.34
C VAL A 159 8.83 -2.83 13.41
N GLN A 160 8.65 -3.12 12.12
CA GLN A 160 8.15 -2.13 11.16
C GLN A 160 6.71 -1.70 11.51
N PHE A 161 5.84 -2.66 11.87
CA PHE A 161 4.47 -2.34 12.28
C PHE A 161 4.40 -1.64 13.63
N ASP A 162 5.26 -1.99 14.59
CA ASP A 162 5.39 -1.24 15.85
C ASP A 162 5.75 0.23 15.59
N PHE A 163 6.63 0.48 14.60
CA PHE A 163 6.97 1.83 14.16
C PHE A 163 5.77 2.58 13.56
N TYR A 164 4.96 1.91 12.72
CA TYR A 164 3.76 2.50 12.14
C TYR A 164 2.71 2.81 13.22
N GLN A 165 2.40 1.83 14.07
CA GLN A 165 1.46 1.98 15.18
C GLN A 165 1.90 3.05 16.18
N GLY A 166 3.20 3.22 16.37
CA GLY A 166 3.80 4.25 17.19
C GLY A 166 3.74 5.67 16.61
N GLY A 167 3.17 5.86 15.40
CA GLY A 167 3.07 7.18 14.76
C GLY A 167 4.34 7.60 14.00
N GLY A 168 5.15 6.65 13.54
CA GLY A 168 6.41 6.91 12.85
C GLY A 168 6.26 7.46 11.43
N LEU A 169 5.09 7.33 10.79
CA LEU A 169 4.85 7.82 9.44
C LEU A 169 4.48 9.31 9.44
N ASP A 170 5.19 10.10 8.65
CA ASP A 170 4.82 11.50 8.39
C ASP A 170 3.62 11.58 7.46
N VAL A 171 3.57 10.72 6.44
CA VAL A 171 2.42 10.61 5.55
C VAL A 171 2.26 9.16 5.04
N ALA A 172 1.01 8.69 5.03
CA ALA A 172 0.63 7.42 4.43
C ALA A 172 -0.25 7.68 3.20
N PHE A 173 0.14 7.11 2.05
CA PHE A 173 -0.65 7.17 0.81
C PHE A 173 -1.24 5.80 0.54
N LEU A 174 -2.54 5.65 0.63
CA LEU A 174 -3.21 4.37 0.50
C LEU A 174 -4.33 4.39 -0.55
N GLY A 175 -4.76 3.19 -0.95
CA GLY A 175 -5.83 3.03 -1.92
C GLY A 175 -7.19 3.49 -1.39
N LEU A 176 -8.05 3.99 -2.29
CA LEU A 176 -9.43 4.38 -2.03
C LEU A 176 -10.36 3.45 -2.78
N ALA A 177 -11.29 2.77 -2.08
CA ALA A 177 -12.27 1.90 -2.73
C ALA A 177 -13.72 2.33 -2.50
N GLU A 178 -14.19 2.48 -1.27
CA GLU A 178 -15.48 3.10 -0.94
C GLU A 178 -15.26 4.17 0.13
N THR A 179 -15.96 5.29 0.03
CA THR A 179 -15.87 6.41 0.97
C THR A 179 -17.28 6.93 1.28
N ALA A 180 -17.59 7.08 2.56
CA ALA A 180 -18.86 7.64 3.05
C ALA A 180 -18.76 9.15 3.33
N PRO A 181 -19.89 9.87 3.52
CA PRO A 181 -19.91 11.31 3.77
C PRO A 181 -19.08 11.74 5.00
N ASN A 182 -19.08 10.93 6.06
CA ASN A 182 -18.32 11.22 7.29
C ASN A 182 -16.82 10.91 7.17
N GLY A 183 -16.36 10.45 5.98
CA GLY A 183 -14.97 10.12 5.74
C GLY A 183 -14.59 8.67 6.04
N ASP A 184 -15.52 7.83 6.47
CA ASP A 184 -15.26 6.40 6.61
C ASP A 184 -14.83 5.80 5.27
N LEU A 185 -13.88 4.86 5.31
CA LEU A 185 -13.36 4.23 4.11
C LEU A 185 -13.32 2.71 4.25
N ASN A 186 -13.68 2.02 3.16
CA ASN A 186 -13.64 0.56 3.05
C ASN A 186 -12.68 0.12 1.94
N VAL A 187 -11.81 -0.82 2.29
CA VAL A 187 -10.98 -1.59 1.35
C VAL A 187 -11.03 -3.08 1.61
N SER A 188 -11.74 -3.51 2.65
CA SER A 188 -11.61 -4.86 3.25
C SER A 188 -12.72 -5.83 2.91
N LYS A 189 -13.92 -5.33 2.50
CA LYS A 189 -15.07 -6.20 2.19
C LYS A 189 -15.90 -5.63 1.04
N PHE A 190 -16.30 -6.49 0.11
CA PHE A 190 -17.14 -6.14 -1.05
C PHE A 190 -18.10 -7.28 -1.37
N GLY A 191 -19.33 -7.21 -0.87
CA GLY A 191 -20.32 -8.29 -0.96
C GLY A 191 -19.80 -9.55 -0.29
N THR A 192 -19.69 -10.63 -1.05
CA THR A 192 -19.15 -11.91 -0.57
C THR A 192 -17.64 -12.00 -0.54
N ARG A 193 -16.94 -11.01 -1.12
CA ARG A 193 -15.48 -10.98 -1.16
C ARG A 193 -14.94 -10.32 0.10
N LEU A 194 -14.22 -11.09 0.90
CA LEU A 194 -13.40 -10.58 2.00
C LEU A 194 -11.97 -10.36 1.48
N ALA A 195 -11.61 -9.11 1.18
CA ALA A 195 -10.26 -8.77 0.79
C ALA A 195 -9.31 -8.73 2.00
N GLY A 196 -9.87 -8.40 3.17
CA GLY A 196 -9.12 -8.17 4.40
C GLY A 196 -8.53 -6.77 4.48
N ALA A 197 -8.21 -6.33 5.68
CA ALA A 197 -7.61 -5.02 5.94
C ALA A 197 -6.11 -5.00 5.63
N GLY A 198 -5.42 -6.14 5.76
CA GLY A 198 -3.96 -6.18 5.71
C GLY A 198 -3.37 -5.21 6.74
N GLY A 199 -2.33 -4.48 6.37
CA GLY A 199 -1.70 -3.44 7.18
C GLY A 199 -2.44 -2.10 7.19
N PHE A 200 -3.59 -1.98 6.54
CA PHE A 200 -4.26 -0.69 6.32
C PHE A 200 -4.56 0.06 7.62
N ILE A 201 -5.07 -0.64 8.62
CA ILE A 201 -5.43 -0.05 9.92
C ILE A 201 -4.18 0.46 10.65
N ASP A 202 -3.15 -0.39 10.75
CA ASP A 202 -1.91 -0.07 11.45
C ASP A 202 -1.17 1.11 10.81
N ILE A 203 -1.19 1.19 9.48
CA ILE A 203 -0.54 2.24 8.70
C ILE A 203 -1.27 3.58 8.85
N THR A 204 -2.62 3.56 8.81
CA THR A 204 -3.39 4.81 8.74
C THR A 204 -3.71 5.41 10.09
N GLN A 205 -3.94 4.59 11.11
CA GLN A 205 -4.52 5.05 12.37
C GLN A 205 -3.67 6.10 13.10
N ASN A 206 -2.34 5.94 13.10
CA ASN A 206 -1.41 6.83 13.79
C ASN A 206 -0.45 7.58 12.86
N ALA A 207 -0.61 7.49 11.53
CA ALA A 207 0.13 8.34 10.61
C ALA A 207 -0.20 9.82 10.88
N LYS A 208 0.79 10.71 10.81
CA LYS A 208 0.58 12.15 11.05
C LYS A 208 -0.33 12.79 10.00
N LYS A 209 -0.40 12.20 8.78
CA LYS A 209 -1.30 12.56 7.70
C LYS A 209 -1.63 11.33 6.87
N VAL A 210 -2.87 11.22 6.42
CA VAL A 210 -3.30 10.18 5.49
C VAL A 210 -3.81 10.78 4.19
N VAL A 211 -3.38 10.21 3.07
CA VAL A 211 -3.81 10.61 1.73
C VAL A 211 -4.34 9.39 0.99
N TYR A 212 -5.63 9.33 0.79
CA TYR A 212 -6.26 8.27 0.03
C TYR A 212 -6.23 8.61 -1.46
N CYS A 213 -5.81 7.64 -2.28
CA CYS A 213 -5.58 7.81 -3.71
C CYS A 213 -6.35 6.75 -4.51
N GLY A 214 -7.21 7.17 -5.39
CA GLY A 214 -7.96 6.24 -6.23
C GLY A 214 -8.80 6.93 -7.29
N THR A 215 -9.21 6.20 -8.33
CA THR A 215 -10.15 6.75 -9.31
C THR A 215 -11.49 7.05 -8.66
N PHE A 216 -12.20 8.04 -9.16
CA PHE A 216 -13.48 8.48 -8.60
C PHE A 216 -14.58 7.42 -8.72
N THR A 217 -14.65 6.78 -9.89
CA THR A 217 -15.50 5.61 -10.12
C THR A 217 -14.67 4.40 -10.51
N ALA A 218 -15.25 3.21 -10.44
CA ALA A 218 -14.61 1.95 -10.79
C ALA A 218 -15.32 1.21 -11.92
N LYS A 219 -14.67 0.16 -12.45
CA LYS A 219 -15.20 -0.72 -13.51
C LYS A 219 -15.44 0.02 -14.83
N GLY A 220 -14.33 0.30 -15.53
CA GLY A 220 -14.36 0.76 -16.91
C GLY A 220 -14.20 2.28 -17.10
N LEU A 221 -13.81 3.03 -16.07
CA LEU A 221 -13.44 4.44 -16.22
C LEU A 221 -12.32 4.59 -17.26
N LYS A 222 -12.52 5.51 -18.22
CA LYS A 222 -11.51 5.92 -19.19
C LYS A 222 -11.38 7.44 -19.21
N THR A 223 -10.14 7.90 -19.22
CA THR A 223 -9.82 9.33 -19.18
C THR A 223 -8.77 9.67 -20.22
N GLU A 224 -8.79 10.88 -20.68
CA GLU A 224 -7.77 11.48 -21.56
C GLU A 224 -7.36 12.85 -21.03
N CYS A 225 -6.09 13.21 -21.25
CA CYS A 225 -5.61 14.57 -21.03
C CYS A 225 -5.51 15.27 -22.38
N LYS A 226 -6.28 16.35 -22.55
CA LYS A 226 -6.29 17.12 -23.79
C LYS A 226 -6.25 18.61 -23.48
N ASP A 227 -5.31 19.33 -24.07
CA ASP A 227 -5.16 20.79 -23.94
C ASP A 227 -5.15 21.27 -22.47
N GLY A 228 -4.43 20.53 -21.60
CA GLY A 228 -4.34 20.83 -20.16
C GLY A 228 -5.61 20.54 -19.35
N LYS A 229 -6.58 19.83 -19.93
CA LYS A 229 -7.84 19.45 -19.29
C LYS A 229 -7.97 17.94 -19.19
N LEU A 230 -8.62 17.50 -18.11
CA LEU A 230 -9.07 16.12 -17.97
C LEU A 230 -10.41 15.94 -18.70
N VAL A 231 -10.50 14.90 -19.51
CA VAL A 231 -11.72 14.50 -20.21
C VAL A 231 -12.08 13.09 -19.78
N ILE A 232 -13.29 12.90 -19.26
CA ILE A 232 -13.86 11.58 -18.99
C ILE A 232 -14.49 11.07 -20.29
N THR A 233 -13.85 10.10 -20.93
CA THR A 233 -14.36 9.52 -22.19
C THR A 233 -15.32 8.35 -21.96
N GLN A 234 -15.24 7.71 -20.80
CA GLN A 234 -16.17 6.70 -20.34
C GLN A 234 -16.23 6.72 -18.81
N GLU A 235 -17.43 6.85 -18.24
CA GLU A 235 -17.62 6.77 -16.80
C GLU A 235 -17.52 5.32 -16.30
N GLY A 236 -17.02 5.14 -15.07
CA GLY A 236 -17.00 3.83 -14.43
C GLY A 236 -18.40 3.39 -13.98
N ALA A 237 -18.67 2.10 -14.10
CA ALA A 237 -19.99 1.55 -13.79
C ALA A 237 -20.30 1.45 -12.27
N LYS A 238 -19.28 1.62 -11.39
CA LYS A 238 -19.45 1.54 -9.94
C LYS A 238 -19.06 2.87 -9.28
N LYS A 239 -20.00 3.48 -8.56
CA LYS A 239 -19.76 4.60 -7.65
C LYS A 239 -18.90 4.13 -6.46
N LYS A 240 -18.01 4.98 -5.99
CA LYS A 240 -17.15 4.73 -4.84
C LYS A 240 -17.44 5.67 -3.66
N PHE A 241 -18.03 6.80 -3.92
CA PHE A 241 -18.56 7.71 -2.91
C PHE A 241 -20.00 7.30 -2.65
N VAL A 242 -20.22 6.61 -1.53
CA VAL A 242 -21.45 5.89 -1.18
C VAL A 242 -22.05 6.43 0.11
N ASN A 243 -23.37 6.31 0.28
CA ASN A 243 -24.03 6.78 1.51
C ASN A 243 -23.47 6.11 2.78
N GLN A 244 -23.10 4.85 2.68
CA GLN A 244 -22.50 4.08 3.76
C GLN A 244 -21.55 3.04 3.18
N VAL A 245 -20.35 2.94 3.74
CA VAL A 245 -19.39 1.88 3.35
C VAL A 245 -19.87 0.53 3.85
N GLU A 246 -19.55 -0.53 3.11
CA GLU A 246 -19.96 -1.89 3.47
C GLU A 246 -19.27 -2.40 4.73
N GLN A 247 -18.04 -1.94 4.97
CA GLN A 247 -17.27 -2.20 6.19
C GLN A 247 -16.33 -1.03 6.47
N ILE A 248 -16.23 -0.60 7.73
CA ILE A 248 -15.31 0.46 8.11
C ILE A 248 -13.91 -0.16 8.25
N THR A 249 -12.99 0.21 7.34
CA THR A 249 -11.56 -0.11 7.45
C THR A 249 -10.79 1.07 8.01
N PHE A 250 -11.26 2.30 7.75
CA PHE A 250 -10.78 3.54 8.36
C PHE A 250 -11.99 4.34 8.84
N SER A 251 -11.92 4.90 10.05
CA SER A 251 -12.98 5.72 10.64
C SER A 251 -12.68 7.21 10.47
N GLY A 252 -13.53 7.91 9.73
CA GLY A 252 -13.48 9.35 9.60
C GLY A 252 -13.79 10.06 10.92
N ASP A 253 -14.72 9.54 11.70
CA ASP A 253 -15.08 10.09 13.00
C ASP A 253 -13.89 10.04 13.97
N TYR A 254 -13.17 8.91 14.03
CA TYR A 254 -11.98 8.78 14.87
C TYR A 254 -10.87 9.73 14.40
N ALA A 255 -10.65 9.85 13.08
CA ALA A 255 -9.65 10.78 12.54
C ALA A 255 -9.97 12.25 12.92
N ASN A 256 -11.24 12.64 12.89
CA ASN A 256 -11.69 13.95 13.36
C ASN A 256 -11.48 14.14 14.89
N GLU A 257 -11.76 13.10 15.68
CA GLU A 257 -11.55 13.13 17.14
C GLU A 257 -10.08 13.39 17.50
N VAL A 258 -9.14 12.72 16.79
CA VAL A 258 -7.71 12.89 17.04
C VAL A 258 -7.06 13.98 16.18
N HIS A 259 -7.85 14.74 15.43
CA HIS A 259 -7.40 15.83 14.54
C HIS A 259 -6.38 15.38 13.49
N GLN A 260 -6.52 14.16 12.97
CA GLN A 260 -5.66 13.64 11.92
C GLN A 260 -6.04 14.25 10.57
N PRO A 261 -5.10 14.91 9.84
CA PRO A 261 -5.35 15.43 8.50
C PRO A 261 -5.57 14.29 7.51
N VAL A 262 -6.67 14.33 6.76
CA VAL A 262 -7.00 13.31 5.75
C VAL A 262 -7.43 13.97 4.44
N LEU A 263 -6.85 13.51 3.33
CA LEU A 263 -7.24 13.89 1.97
C LEU A 263 -7.70 12.65 1.18
N TYR A 264 -8.66 12.87 0.29
CA TYR A 264 -9.16 11.88 -0.67
C TYR A 264 -8.91 12.44 -2.07
N ILE A 265 -7.89 11.92 -2.76
CA ILE A 265 -7.42 12.41 -4.06
C ILE A 265 -7.87 11.46 -5.16
N THR A 266 -8.60 12.01 -6.11
CA THR A 266 -9.02 11.31 -7.33
C THR A 266 -8.43 11.99 -8.58
N GLU A 267 -8.65 11.40 -9.74
CA GLU A 267 -8.23 12.02 -11.00
C GLU A 267 -8.97 13.33 -11.30
N ARG A 268 -10.17 13.54 -10.74
CA ARG A 268 -11.05 14.66 -11.06
C ARG A 268 -11.24 15.69 -9.97
N CYS A 269 -11.00 15.32 -8.70
CA CYS A 269 -11.20 16.22 -7.57
C CYS A 269 -10.45 15.75 -6.31
N VAL A 270 -10.36 16.65 -5.34
CA VAL A 270 -9.81 16.37 -4.01
C VAL A 270 -10.83 16.74 -2.95
N PHE A 271 -11.04 15.84 -1.99
CA PHE A 271 -11.79 16.16 -0.77
C PHE A 271 -10.82 16.18 0.42
N GLU A 272 -11.17 16.99 1.41
CA GLU A 272 -10.55 17.06 2.72
C GLU A 272 -11.55 16.59 3.78
N LEU A 273 -11.10 15.80 4.75
CA LEU A 273 -11.91 15.46 5.91
C LEU A 273 -12.00 16.67 6.85
N ARG A 274 -13.20 17.09 7.17
CA ARG A 274 -13.51 18.15 8.14
C ARG A 274 -14.50 17.63 9.18
N PRO A 275 -14.72 18.34 10.29
CA PRO A 275 -15.69 17.92 11.32
C PRO A 275 -17.10 17.63 10.76
N GLU A 276 -17.52 18.34 9.73
CA GLU A 276 -18.81 18.16 9.06
C GLU A 276 -18.84 17.03 8.02
N GLY A 277 -17.70 16.41 7.72
CA GLY A 277 -17.52 15.34 6.74
C GLY A 277 -16.55 15.68 5.62
N ILE A 278 -16.53 14.87 4.55
CA ILE A 278 -15.63 15.14 3.42
C ILE A 278 -16.10 16.39 2.66
N THR A 279 -15.18 17.32 2.49
CA THR A 279 -15.43 18.62 1.85
C THR A 279 -14.65 18.72 0.56
N LEU A 280 -15.31 19.03 -0.55
CA LEU A 280 -14.66 19.24 -1.85
C LEU A 280 -13.81 20.53 -1.80
N ILE A 281 -12.51 20.39 -2.08
CA ILE A 281 -11.56 21.51 -2.02
C ILE A 281 -10.91 21.83 -3.36
N GLU A 282 -10.87 20.87 -4.29
CA GLU A 282 -10.27 21.07 -5.61
C GLU A 282 -11.07 20.32 -6.69
N ILE A 283 -11.12 20.90 -7.89
CA ILE A 283 -11.70 20.30 -9.10
C ILE A 283 -10.65 20.38 -10.22
N ALA A 284 -10.41 19.27 -10.90
CA ALA A 284 -9.48 19.23 -12.03
C ALA A 284 -9.98 20.07 -13.21
N PRO A 285 -9.10 20.75 -13.94
CA PRO A 285 -9.49 21.50 -15.14
C PRO A 285 -10.22 20.60 -16.14
N GLY A 286 -11.37 21.06 -16.63
CA GLY A 286 -12.21 20.36 -17.61
C GLY A 286 -13.32 19.50 -17.00
N ILE A 287 -13.40 19.39 -15.69
CA ILE A 287 -14.43 18.62 -14.97
C ILE A 287 -15.60 19.53 -14.60
N ASP A 288 -16.80 19.06 -14.89
CA ASP A 288 -18.05 19.69 -14.46
C ASP A 288 -18.46 19.16 -13.09
N LEU A 289 -18.72 20.10 -12.16
CA LEU A 289 -19.07 19.78 -10.77
C LEU A 289 -20.34 18.94 -10.67
N GLN A 290 -21.38 19.31 -11.38
CA GLN A 290 -22.68 18.66 -11.21
C GLN A 290 -22.68 17.26 -11.81
N THR A 291 -22.34 17.14 -13.08
CA THR A 291 -22.52 15.90 -13.84
C THR A 291 -21.42 14.87 -13.63
N GLN A 292 -20.19 15.37 -13.34
CA GLN A 292 -19.01 14.48 -13.25
C GLN A 292 -18.49 14.29 -11.82
N ILE A 293 -19.03 15.01 -10.82
CA ILE A 293 -18.74 14.80 -9.41
C ILE A 293 -20.04 14.46 -8.67
N LEU A 294 -20.95 15.41 -8.48
CA LEU A 294 -22.11 15.22 -7.61
C LEU A 294 -23.04 14.09 -8.09
N ASP A 295 -23.37 14.03 -9.38
CA ASP A 295 -24.21 12.97 -9.94
C ASP A 295 -23.54 11.59 -9.93
N GLN A 296 -22.22 11.53 -9.76
CA GLN A 296 -21.41 10.30 -9.65
C GLN A 296 -21.19 9.84 -8.20
N MET A 297 -21.76 10.56 -7.23
CA MET A 297 -21.81 10.17 -5.81
C MET A 297 -23.21 9.68 -5.45
N GLU A 298 -23.37 9.08 -4.28
CA GLU A 298 -24.68 8.68 -3.73
C GLU A 298 -25.25 9.71 -2.75
N PHE A 299 -24.45 10.72 -2.38
CA PHE A 299 -24.80 11.79 -1.43
C PHE A 299 -24.38 13.16 -1.94
#